data_44d58e4c8ccd8bc44407c65cbcec92f3
#
_entry.id   44d58e4c8ccd8bc44407c65cbcec92f3
#
_cell.length_a   1.000
_cell.length_b   1.000
_cell.length_c   1.000
_cell.angle_alpha   90.00
_cell.angle_beta   90.00
_cell.angle_gamma   90.00
#
_symmetry.space_group_name_H-M   'P 1'
#
loop_
_entity.id
_entity.type
_entity.pdbx_description
1 polymer ?
#
loop_
_entity_poly.entity_id
_entity_poly.type
_entity_poly.pdbx_seq_one_letter_code
_entity_poly.pdbx_strand_id
1 'polypeptide(L)'
;LVDPMSSEQTLLSAQNNVLSLQNSREQLIITLRNLLNIQPHDAISSHPEAFRLSRVAKVDLNVPISVLANRPDLLAAEYRLQSAAQSVVAQKRSWYPSITLGASLSSSSSKARTMFDVPLLGGSVSISLPFLDWQTLKWEDKTAEANFESAKLSFEQALTTALNEVSNYYQQYRRADQTLSNQQQRYALAKKNSRYYQVRYQQGKDELKEWLEALNSEY
;
A
#
# COMPACT_ATOMS: atom_id res chain seq x y z
N LEU A 1 -34.65 -42.25 0.80
CA LEU A 1 -35.25 -40.89 0.71
C LEU A 1 -34.35 -39.78 1.32
N VAL A 2 -33.46 -40.11 2.26
CA VAL A 2 -32.58 -39.11 2.91
C VAL A 2 -31.41 -38.71 2.00
N ASP A 3 -30.83 -39.63 1.24
CA ASP A 3 -29.66 -39.39 0.40
C ASP A 3 -29.91 -38.39 -0.77
N PRO A 4 -31.04 -38.46 -1.51
CA PRO A 4 -31.34 -37.46 -2.52
C PRO A 4 -31.50 -36.06 -1.96
N MET A 5 -32.15 -35.91 -0.81
CA MET A 5 -32.33 -34.59 -0.17
C MET A 5 -31.03 -34.00 0.33
N SER A 6 -30.12 -34.82 0.87
CA SER A 6 -28.78 -34.38 1.28
C SER A 6 -27.92 -33.94 0.09
N SER A 7 -28.02 -34.67 -1.03
CA SER A 7 -27.33 -34.32 -2.29
C SER A 7 -27.87 -33.03 -2.89
N GLU A 8 -29.17 -32.79 -2.86
CA GLU A 8 -29.80 -31.56 -3.31
C GLU A 8 -29.39 -30.36 -2.43
N GLN A 9 -29.35 -30.53 -1.11
CA GLN A 9 -28.86 -29.51 -0.20
C GLN A 9 -27.41 -29.14 -0.45
N THR A 10 -26.57 -30.15 -0.74
CA THR A 10 -25.15 -29.93 -1.09
C THR A 10 -25.02 -29.17 -2.41
N LEU A 11 -25.84 -29.51 -3.42
CA LEU A 11 -25.90 -28.83 -4.71
C LEU A 11 -26.29 -27.35 -4.53
N LEU A 12 -27.35 -27.07 -3.78
CA LEU A 12 -27.80 -25.70 -3.49
C LEU A 12 -26.72 -24.89 -2.73
N SER A 13 -26.02 -25.52 -1.81
CA SER A 13 -24.90 -24.91 -1.11
C SER A 13 -23.74 -24.57 -2.05
N ALA A 14 -23.41 -25.48 -2.96
CA ALA A 14 -22.39 -25.23 -4.00
C ALA A 14 -22.81 -24.10 -4.95
N GLN A 15 -24.07 -24.06 -5.37
CA GLN A 15 -24.61 -22.96 -6.19
C GLN A 15 -24.52 -21.61 -5.47
N ASN A 16 -24.86 -21.55 -4.19
CA ASN A 16 -24.70 -20.31 -3.38
C ASN A 16 -23.25 -19.88 -3.28
N ASN A 17 -22.31 -20.82 -3.16
CA ASN A 17 -20.89 -20.49 -3.17
C ASN A 17 -20.44 -19.92 -4.52
N VAL A 18 -20.92 -20.46 -5.63
CA VAL A 18 -20.65 -19.92 -6.98
C VAL A 18 -21.18 -18.49 -7.10
N LEU A 19 -22.42 -18.23 -6.67
CA LEU A 19 -23.00 -16.88 -6.68
C LEU A 19 -22.18 -15.89 -5.81
N SER A 20 -21.73 -16.32 -4.65
CA SER A 20 -20.89 -15.52 -3.76
C SER A 20 -19.53 -15.18 -4.41
N LEU A 21 -18.90 -16.15 -5.07
CA LEU A 21 -17.66 -15.94 -5.80
C LEU A 21 -17.83 -15.02 -7.02
N GLN A 22 -18.94 -15.15 -7.74
CA GLN A 22 -19.29 -14.25 -8.84
C GLN A 22 -19.47 -12.82 -8.35
N ASN A 23 -20.18 -12.61 -7.25
CA ASN A 23 -20.34 -11.28 -6.65
C ASN A 23 -18.98 -10.70 -6.21
N SER A 24 -18.16 -11.50 -5.56
CA SER A 24 -16.79 -11.09 -5.17
C SER A 24 -15.94 -10.70 -6.38
N ARG A 25 -16.03 -11.45 -7.46
CA ARG A 25 -15.36 -11.14 -8.74
C ARG A 25 -15.81 -9.79 -9.30
N GLU A 26 -17.13 -9.54 -9.34
CA GLU A 26 -17.65 -8.25 -9.83
C GLU A 26 -17.18 -7.08 -8.95
N GLN A 27 -17.17 -7.23 -7.63
CA GLN A 27 -16.64 -6.20 -6.71
C GLN A 27 -15.15 -5.93 -6.96
N LEU A 28 -14.34 -6.96 -7.20
CA LEU A 28 -12.92 -6.79 -7.54
C LEU A 28 -12.73 -6.09 -8.90
N ILE A 29 -13.58 -6.38 -9.88
CA ILE A 29 -13.58 -5.70 -11.18
C ILE A 29 -13.91 -4.22 -11.01
N ILE A 30 -14.90 -3.88 -10.17
CA ILE A 30 -15.25 -2.48 -9.86
C ILE A 30 -14.07 -1.79 -9.16
N THR A 31 -13.44 -2.45 -8.21
CA THR A 31 -12.26 -1.92 -7.53
C THR A 31 -11.11 -1.67 -8.51
N LEU A 32 -10.85 -2.60 -9.41
CA LEU A 32 -9.84 -2.46 -10.45
C LEU A 32 -10.14 -1.28 -11.39
N ARG A 33 -11.42 -1.11 -11.81
CA ARG A 33 -11.84 0.04 -12.61
C ARG A 33 -11.59 1.36 -11.90
N ASN A 34 -11.91 1.44 -10.61
CA ASN A 34 -11.64 2.62 -9.79
C ASN A 34 -10.15 2.93 -9.72
N LEU A 35 -9.30 1.92 -9.53
CA LEU A 35 -7.83 2.11 -9.48
C LEU A 35 -7.25 2.56 -10.83
N LEU A 36 -7.82 2.08 -11.93
CA LEU A 36 -7.40 2.43 -13.29
C LEU A 36 -8.08 3.69 -13.83
N ASN A 37 -9.01 4.28 -13.07
CA ASN A 37 -9.85 5.42 -13.49
C ASN A 37 -10.56 5.17 -14.83
N ILE A 38 -11.08 3.96 -15.03
CA ILE A 38 -11.80 3.52 -16.24
C ILE A 38 -13.30 3.66 -16.01
N GLN A 39 -14.04 4.14 -17.02
CA GLN A 39 -15.49 4.29 -16.92
C GLN A 39 -16.21 2.93 -16.83
N PRO A 40 -17.41 2.87 -16.21
CA PRO A 40 -18.13 1.60 -15.99
C PRO A 40 -18.43 0.80 -17.26
N HIS A 41 -18.50 1.46 -18.42
CA HIS A 41 -18.84 0.84 -19.70
C HIS A 41 -17.62 0.41 -20.54
N ASP A 42 -16.42 0.80 -20.13
CA ASP A 42 -15.21 0.44 -20.86
C ASP A 42 -14.82 -1.03 -20.58
N ALA A 43 -14.41 -1.74 -21.62
CA ALA A 43 -13.99 -3.11 -21.48
C ALA A 43 -12.60 -3.19 -20.84
N ILE A 44 -12.44 -4.01 -19.81
CA ILE A 44 -11.12 -4.38 -19.30
C ILE A 44 -10.61 -5.52 -20.19
N SER A 45 -9.54 -5.25 -20.94
CA SER A 45 -9.01 -6.18 -21.96
C SER A 45 -8.25 -7.38 -21.39
N SER A 46 -8.04 -7.50 -20.08
CA SER A 46 -7.37 -8.63 -19.47
C SER A 46 -8.35 -9.50 -18.69
N HIS A 47 -8.80 -10.58 -19.32
CA HIS A 47 -9.31 -11.72 -18.58
C HIS A 47 -8.12 -12.63 -18.24
N PRO A 48 -7.79 -12.82 -16.96
CA PRO A 48 -6.78 -13.81 -16.61
C PRO A 48 -7.33 -15.19 -17.05
N GLU A 49 -6.83 -15.71 -18.16
CA GLU A 49 -7.01 -17.10 -18.49
C GLU A 49 -6.41 -17.92 -17.34
N ALA A 50 -7.15 -18.88 -16.86
CA ALA A 50 -6.83 -19.86 -15.83
C ALA A 50 -5.56 -19.62 -15.00
N PHE A 51 -5.71 -19.55 -13.69
CA PHE A 51 -4.60 -19.45 -12.74
C PHE A 51 -3.57 -20.56 -13.02
N ARG A 52 -2.49 -20.22 -13.69
CA ARG A 52 -1.35 -21.12 -13.85
C ARG A 52 -0.46 -20.95 -12.63
N LEU A 53 -0.31 -22.00 -11.85
CA LEU A 53 0.74 -22.09 -10.84
C LEU A 53 2.11 -22.03 -11.56
N SER A 54 2.56 -20.82 -11.87
CA SER A 54 3.96 -20.62 -12.24
C SER A 54 4.80 -21.02 -11.01
N ARG A 55 5.93 -21.70 -11.23
CA ARG A 55 6.87 -21.99 -10.15
C ARG A 55 7.18 -20.66 -9.45
N VAL A 56 6.75 -20.54 -8.21
CA VAL A 56 7.11 -19.40 -7.37
C VAL A 56 8.63 -19.42 -7.28
N ALA A 57 9.28 -18.38 -7.77
CA ALA A 57 10.72 -18.25 -7.64
C ALA A 57 11.06 -18.35 -6.16
N LYS A 58 12.04 -19.19 -5.82
CA LYS A 58 12.55 -19.24 -4.44
C LYS A 58 13.09 -17.85 -4.10
N VAL A 59 12.47 -17.22 -3.13
CA VAL A 59 12.91 -15.91 -2.65
C VAL A 59 14.18 -16.15 -1.85
N ASP A 60 15.30 -15.53 -2.27
CA ASP A 60 16.51 -15.50 -1.47
C ASP A 60 16.27 -14.58 -0.26
N LEU A 61 16.40 -15.16 0.92
CA LEU A 61 16.06 -14.51 2.18
C LEU A 61 17.24 -13.80 2.83
N ASN A 62 18.44 -13.92 2.25
CA ASN A 62 19.60 -13.12 2.60
C ASN A 62 19.50 -11.74 1.93
N VAL A 63 18.41 -11.01 2.24
CA VAL A 63 18.25 -9.64 1.76
C VAL A 63 19.23 -8.75 2.53
N PRO A 64 20.28 -8.20 1.90
CA PRO A 64 21.18 -7.29 2.58
C PRO A 64 20.43 -6.02 3.00
N ILE A 65 20.82 -5.44 4.14
CA ILE A 65 20.25 -4.19 4.68
C ILE A 65 20.25 -3.07 3.62
N SER A 66 21.17 -3.12 2.66
CA SER A 66 21.23 -2.18 1.52
C SER A 66 19.96 -2.14 0.65
N VAL A 67 19.19 -3.22 0.60
CA VAL A 67 17.90 -3.22 -0.14
C VAL A 67 16.85 -2.41 0.61
N LEU A 68 16.89 -2.39 1.93
CA LEU A 68 16.02 -1.54 2.74
C LEU A 68 16.30 -0.05 2.49
N ALA A 69 17.56 0.33 2.26
CA ALA A 69 17.92 1.72 1.96
C ALA A 69 17.29 2.25 0.67
N ASN A 70 16.89 1.38 -0.26
CA ASN A 70 16.23 1.76 -1.50
C ASN A 70 14.68 1.82 -1.39
N ARG A 71 14.13 1.60 -0.21
CA ARG A 71 12.66 1.69 -0.01
C ARG A 71 12.23 3.16 -0.10
N PRO A 72 11.21 3.48 -0.93
CA PRO A 72 10.76 4.85 -1.12
C PRO A 72 10.23 5.52 0.16
N ASP A 73 9.63 4.75 1.07
CA ASP A 73 9.12 5.23 2.35
C ASP A 73 10.25 5.63 3.31
N LEU A 74 11.34 4.86 3.35
CA LEU A 74 12.53 5.19 4.15
C LEU A 74 13.27 6.40 3.57
N LEU A 75 13.42 6.47 2.24
CA LEU A 75 13.98 7.66 1.57
C LEU A 75 13.13 8.91 1.86
N ALA A 76 11.81 8.80 1.83
CA ALA A 76 10.93 9.92 2.17
C ALA A 76 11.10 10.36 3.62
N ALA A 77 11.25 9.41 4.57
CA ALA A 77 11.50 9.73 5.98
C ALA A 77 12.88 10.37 6.19
N GLU A 78 13.91 9.92 5.46
CA GLU A 78 15.24 10.51 5.45
C GLU A 78 15.22 11.96 4.94
N TYR A 79 14.54 12.23 3.81
CA TYR A 79 14.42 13.59 3.29
C TYR A 79 13.64 14.51 4.23
N ARG A 80 12.65 14.00 4.96
CA ARG A 80 11.96 14.79 6.01
C ARG A 80 12.89 15.12 7.16
N LEU A 81 13.73 14.19 7.58
CA LEU A 81 14.75 14.42 8.61
C LEU A 81 15.76 15.46 8.14
N GLN A 82 16.25 15.36 6.90
CA GLN A 82 17.16 16.35 6.31
C GLN A 82 16.50 17.73 6.23
N SER A 83 15.23 17.80 5.83
CA SER A 83 14.46 19.04 5.80
C SER A 83 14.35 19.68 7.19
N ALA A 84 14.05 18.89 8.21
CA ALA A 84 13.99 19.37 9.59
C ALA A 84 15.36 19.88 10.09
N ALA A 85 16.45 19.19 9.74
CA ALA A 85 17.81 19.65 10.05
C ALA A 85 18.13 21.00 9.39
N GLN A 86 17.76 21.17 8.11
CA GLN A 86 17.95 22.45 7.42
C GLN A 86 17.07 23.56 7.99
N SER A 87 15.90 23.23 8.52
CA SER A 87 15.03 24.19 9.20
C SER A 87 15.67 24.72 10.46
N VAL A 88 16.37 23.88 11.25
CA VAL A 88 17.16 24.34 12.41
C VAL A 88 18.27 25.32 11.98
N VAL A 89 18.99 25.01 10.90
CA VAL A 89 20.01 25.87 10.33
C VAL A 89 19.42 27.22 9.86
N ALA A 90 18.28 27.16 9.17
CA ALA A 90 17.57 28.35 8.70
C ALA A 90 17.12 29.23 9.88
N GLN A 91 16.58 28.59 10.93
CA GLN A 91 16.17 29.31 12.15
C GLN A 91 17.35 29.99 12.85
N LYS A 92 18.50 29.33 12.99
CA LYS A 92 19.72 29.96 13.53
C LYS A 92 20.18 31.16 12.69
N ARG A 93 19.91 31.15 11.38
CA ARG A 93 20.23 32.30 10.51
C ARG A 93 19.21 33.41 10.59
N SER A 94 18.00 33.18 11.09
CA SER A 94 17.00 34.24 11.29
C SER A 94 17.40 35.32 12.33
N TRP A 95 18.41 35.04 13.12
CA TRP A 95 19.00 36.02 14.05
C TRP A 95 19.73 37.19 13.35
N TYR A 96 20.15 36.96 12.09
CA TYR A 96 20.90 37.98 11.37
C TYR A 96 19.98 39.07 10.78
N PRO A 97 20.47 40.34 10.71
CA PRO A 97 19.75 41.40 10.04
C PRO A 97 19.47 41.02 8.57
N SER A 98 18.29 41.38 8.09
CA SER A 98 17.96 41.24 6.68
C SER A 98 17.68 42.60 6.03
N ILE A 99 18.17 42.80 4.80
CA ILE A 99 17.95 43.99 3.99
C ILE A 99 17.13 43.57 2.79
N THR A 100 15.96 44.17 2.64
CA THR A 100 15.08 43.93 1.49
C THR A 100 15.01 45.17 0.62
N LEU A 101 15.35 45.03 -0.65
CA LEU A 101 15.21 46.05 -1.67
C LEU A 101 13.94 45.77 -2.49
N GLY A 102 13.05 46.74 -2.54
CA GLY A 102 11.84 46.69 -3.34
C GLY A 102 11.87 47.71 -4.46
N ALA A 103 11.47 47.35 -5.64
CA ALA A 103 11.18 48.24 -6.75
C ALA A 103 9.76 48.00 -7.25
N SER A 104 8.97 49.02 -7.41
CA SER A 104 7.62 48.94 -7.91
C SER A 104 7.40 49.91 -9.07
N LEU A 105 6.81 49.44 -10.12
CA LEU A 105 6.34 50.29 -11.22
C LEU A 105 4.82 50.21 -11.19
N SER A 106 4.16 51.34 -10.97
CA SER A 106 2.70 51.40 -10.97
C SER A 106 2.25 52.53 -11.90
N SER A 107 1.15 52.26 -12.59
CA SER A 107 0.48 53.29 -13.38
C SER A 107 -1.01 53.19 -13.08
N SER A 108 -1.63 54.29 -12.74
CA SER A 108 -3.07 54.36 -12.52
C SER A 108 -3.68 55.48 -13.32
N SER A 109 -4.72 55.17 -14.10
CA SER A 109 -5.46 56.17 -14.87
C SER A 109 -6.94 55.79 -14.88
N SER A 110 -7.81 56.78 -14.87
CA SER A 110 -9.24 56.62 -15.02
C SER A 110 -9.66 56.29 -16.48
N LYS A 111 -8.74 56.36 -17.43
CA LYS A 111 -8.96 56.07 -18.87
C LYS A 111 -7.89 55.12 -19.39
N ALA A 112 -8.29 54.08 -20.07
CA ALA A 112 -7.36 53.08 -20.66
C ALA A 112 -6.32 53.70 -21.60
N ARG A 113 -6.61 54.81 -22.21
CA ARG A 113 -5.76 55.51 -23.19
C ARG A 113 -4.56 56.25 -22.55
N THR A 114 -4.67 56.58 -21.27
CA THR A 114 -3.63 57.35 -20.53
C THR A 114 -2.95 56.50 -19.44
N MET A 115 -3.19 55.18 -19.47
CA MET A 115 -2.67 54.25 -18.46
C MET A 115 -1.13 54.18 -18.43
N PHE A 116 -0.46 54.50 -19.54
CA PHE A 116 1.00 54.48 -19.66
C PHE A 116 1.64 55.87 -19.71
N ASP A 117 0.85 56.94 -19.62
CA ASP A 117 1.36 58.31 -19.79
C ASP A 117 2.15 58.82 -18.59
N VAL A 118 1.90 58.29 -17.39
CA VAL A 118 2.64 58.69 -16.17
C VAL A 118 2.94 57.45 -15.33
N PRO A 119 3.98 56.67 -15.64
CA PRO A 119 4.44 55.61 -14.77
C PRO A 119 5.08 56.17 -13.50
N LEU A 120 4.64 55.67 -12.35
CA LEU A 120 5.24 55.97 -11.05
C LEU A 120 6.25 54.88 -10.70
N LEU A 121 7.52 55.22 -10.61
CA LEU A 121 8.56 54.34 -10.15
C LEU A 121 8.77 54.57 -8.64
N GLY A 122 8.54 53.54 -7.84
CA GLY A 122 8.78 53.53 -6.40
C GLY A 122 9.96 52.62 -6.03
N GLY A 123 10.81 53.06 -5.15
CA GLY A 123 11.85 52.22 -4.56
C GLY A 123 11.69 52.21 -3.03
N SER A 124 11.91 51.03 -2.42
CA SER A 124 11.90 50.87 -0.97
C SER A 124 13.13 50.09 -0.51
N VAL A 125 13.68 50.50 0.62
CA VAL A 125 14.71 49.75 1.35
C VAL A 125 14.18 49.50 2.75
N SER A 126 14.07 48.24 3.13
CA SER A 126 13.63 47.83 4.44
C SER A 126 14.76 47.06 5.13
N ILE A 127 15.08 47.46 6.38
CA ILE A 127 16.06 46.78 7.24
C ILE A 127 15.27 46.15 8.37
N SER A 128 15.36 44.81 8.50
CA SER A 128 14.79 44.08 9.62
C SER A 128 15.90 43.66 10.57
N LEU A 129 15.68 43.89 11.87
CA LEU A 129 16.61 43.58 12.97
C LEU A 129 15.96 42.58 13.94
N PRO A 130 15.88 41.28 13.56
CA PRO A 130 15.13 40.28 14.33
C PRO A 130 15.67 40.05 15.75
N PHE A 131 16.97 40.23 15.95
CA PHE A 131 17.63 40.00 17.24
C PHE A 131 17.10 40.94 18.35
N LEU A 132 16.37 41.99 18.03
CA LEU A 132 15.71 42.85 19.03
C LEU A 132 14.57 42.09 19.74
N ASP A 133 13.98 41.10 19.09
CA ASP A 133 12.99 40.19 19.71
C ASP A 133 13.61 38.82 20.02
N TRP A 134 14.68 38.85 20.80
CA TRP A 134 15.47 37.68 21.16
C TRP A 134 14.66 36.60 21.90
N GLN A 135 13.60 36.97 22.62
CA GLN A 135 12.76 36.00 23.33
C GLN A 135 11.99 35.13 22.38
N THR A 136 11.35 35.72 21.38
CA THR A 136 10.63 34.99 20.34
C THR A 136 11.58 34.09 19.56
N LEU A 137 12.72 34.61 19.12
CA LEU A 137 13.72 33.81 18.39
C LEU A 137 14.22 32.62 19.19
N LYS A 138 14.44 32.77 20.48
CA LYS A 138 14.86 31.68 21.37
C LYS A 138 13.81 30.56 21.47
N TRP A 139 12.53 30.91 21.49
CA TRP A 139 11.46 29.93 21.48
C TRP A 139 11.30 29.26 20.13
N GLU A 140 11.48 29.98 19.05
CA GLU A 140 11.50 29.45 17.68
C GLU A 140 12.66 28.49 17.47
N ASP A 141 13.87 28.81 17.98
CA ASP A 141 15.01 27.89 17.98
C ASP A 141 14.68 26.58 18.69
N LYS A 142 14.10 26.63 19.88
CA LYS A 142 13.69 25.44 20.62
C LYS A 142 12.62 24.66 19.91
N THR A 143 11.68 25.33 19.24
CA THR A 143 10.65 24.70 18.44
C THR A 143 11.25 23.97 17.24
N ALA A 144 12.21 24.59 16.55
CA ALA A 144 12.91 23.97 15.43
C ALA A 144 13.72 22.74 15.88
N GLU A 145 14.41 22.82 17.04
CA GLU A 145 15.14 21.70 17.63
C GLU A 145 14.18 20.54 18.02
N ALA A 146 13.04 20.84 18.65
CA ALA A 146 12.03 19.84 19.00
C ALA A 146 11.42 19.16 17.76
N ASN A 147 11.18 19.92 16.70
CA ASN A 147 10.71 19.39 15.42
C ASN A 147 11.76 18.46 14.77
N PHE A 148 13.04 18.79 14.87
CA PHE A 148 14.12 17.93 14.40
C PHE A 148 14.19 16.62 15.19
N GLU A 149 14.11 16.66 16.52
CA GLU A 149 14.07 15.43 17.34
C GLU A 149 12.83 14.57 17.04
N SER A 150 11.68 15.20 16.81
CA SER A 150 10.46 14.49 16.37
C SER A 150 10.63 13.82 15.00
N ALA A 151 11.26 14.48 14.04
CA ALA A 151 11.55 13.92 12.73
C ALA A 151 12.54 12.74 12.82
N LYS A 152 13.53 12.85 13.71
CA LYS A 152 14.50 11.77 13.98
C LYS A 152 13.83 10.53 14.55
N LEU A 153 13.00 10.69 15.57
CA LEU A 153 12.22 9.59 16.16
C LEU A 153 11.28 8.94 15.13
N SER A 154 10.67 9.74 14.27
CA SER A 154 9.82 9.26 13.18
C SER A 154 10.60 8.43 12.16
N PHE A 155 11.84 8.83 11.84
CA PHE A 155 12.73 8.07 10.98
C PHE A 155 13.13 6.72 11.61
N GLU A 156 13.53 6.73 12.89
CA GLU A 156 13.86 5.52 13.65
C GLU A 156 12.69 4.55 13.73
N GLN A 157 11.49 5.06 13.93
CA GLN A 157 10.26 4.26 13.92
C GLN A 157 9.97 3.67 12.54
N ALA A 158 10.12 4.45 11.46
CA ALA A 158 9.95 3.98 10.09
C ALA A 158 10.93 2.85 9.77
N LEU A 159 12.19 2.97 10.18
CA LEU A 159 13.22 1.95 10.00
C LEU A 159 12.87 0.66 10.76
N THR A 160 12.47 0.79 12.03
CA THR A 160 12.07 -0.36 12.85
C THR A 160 10.83 -1.06 12.26
N THR A 161 9.87 -0.30 11.79
CA THR A 161 8.67 -0.83 11.13
C THR A 161 9.05 -1.60 9.86
N ALA A 162 9.91 -1.05 9.04
CA ALA A 162 10.38 -1.68 7.81
C ALA A 162 11.09 -3.01 8.07
N LEU A 163 11.93 -3.08 9.09
CA LEU A 163 12.61 -4.33 9.51
C LEU A 163 11.61 -5.38 9.99
N ASN A 164 10.64 -4.97 10.80
CA ASN A 164 9.59 -5.88 11.30
C ASN A 164 8.68 -6.38 10.17
N GLU A 165 8.35 -5.54 9.21
CA GLU A 165 7.60 -5.93 8.01
C GLU A 165 8.32 -7.01 7.21
N VAL A 166 9.61 -6.84 6.94
CA VAL A 166 10.41 -7.86 6.23
C VAL A 166 10.41 -9.18 6.99
N SER A 167 10.63 -9.15 8.31
CA SER A 167 10.57 -10.34 9.15
C SER A 167 9.21 -11.02 9.12
N ASN A 168 8.12 -10.23 9.17
CA ASN A 168 6.75 -10.74 9.14
C ASN A 168 6.43 -11.39 7.79
N TYR A 169 6.73 -10.72 6.67
CA TYR A 169 6.52 -11.28 5.32
C TYR A 169 7.35 -12.55 5.10
N TYR A 170 8.55 -12.61 5.64
CA TYR A 170 9.35 -13.82 5.62
C TYR A 170 8.68 -14.99 6.33
N GLN A 171 8.16 -14.76 7.55
CA GLN A 171 7.44 -15.79 8.30
C GLN A 171 6.16 -16.23 7.58
N GLN A 172 5.45 -15.27 6.96
CA GLN A 172 4.26 -15.58 6.16
C GLN A 172 4.61 -16.43 4.93
N TYR A 173 5.68 -16.08 4.23
CA TYR A 173 6.16 -16.86 3.09
C TYR A 173 6.50 -18.31 3.49
N ARG A 174 7.25 -18.49 4.56
CA ARG A 174 7.58 -19.85 5.05
C ARG A 174 6.35 -20.66 5.44
N ARG A 175 5.38 -20.03 6.11
CA ARG A 175 4.11 -20.70 6.44
C ARG A 175 3.33 -21.07 5.19
N ALA A 176 3.26 -20.17 4.21
CA ALA A 176 2.56 -20.42 2.96
C ALA A 176 3.18 -21.60 2.18
N ASP A 177 4.51 -21.66 2.11
CA ASP A 177 5.24 -22.76 1.47
C ASP A 177 4.98 -24.11 2.17
N GLN A 178 5.03 -24.14 3.52
CA GLN A 178 4.67 -25.32 4.28
C GLN A 178 3.20 -25.73 4.10
N THR A 179 2.29 -24.74 4.09
CA THR A 179 0.86 -24.99 3.87
C THR A 179 0.61 -25.56 2.47
N LEU A 180 1.29 -25.03 1.45
CA LEU A 180 1.20 -25.54 0.09
C LEU A 180 1.66 -27.00 0.02
N SER A 181 2.80 -27.33 0.62
CA SER A 181 3.31 -28.69 0.68
C SER A 181 2.33 -29.65 1.38
N ASN A 182 1.78 -29.23 2.51
CA ASN A 182 0.78 -30.02 3.25
C ASN A 182 -0.50 -30.20 2.44
N GLN A 183 -0.98 -29.18 1.76
CA GLN A 183 -2.18 -29.27 0.91
C GLN A 183 -1.98 -30.19 -0.27
N GLN A 184 -0.82 -30.16 -0.91
CA GLN A 184 -0.49 -31.10 -1.99
C GLN A 184 -0.51 -32.55 -1.52
N GLN A 185 0.03 -32.82 -0.32
CA GLN A 185 -0.01 -34.16 0.26
C GLN A 185 -1.44 -34.59 0.61
N ARG A 186 -2.22 -33.67 1.23
CA ARG A 186 -3.64 -33.93 1.56
C ARG A 186 -4.44 -34.23 0.30
N TYR A 187 -4.29 -33.44 -0.75
CA TYR A 187 -4.96 -33.69 -2.02
C TYR A 187 -4.59 -35.06 -2.61
N ALA A 188 -3.31 -35.41 -2.61
CA ALA A 188 -2.87 -36.72 -3.10
C ALA A 188 -3.47 -37.89 -2.31
N LEU A 189 -3.61 -37.72 -0.98
CA LEU A 189 -4.26 -38.70 -0.12
C LEU A 189 -5.78 -38.76 -0.34
N ALA A 190 -6.45 -37.61 -0.41
CA ALA A 190 -7.89 -37.52 -0.66
C ALA A 190 -8.25 -38.17 -2.02
N LYS A 191 -7.46 -37.91 -3.04
CA LYS A 191 -7.62 -38.55 -4.36
C LYS A 191 -7.46 -40.09 -4.34
N LYS A 192 -6.51 -40.57 -3.56
CA LYS A 192 -6.36 -42.04 -3.37
C LYS A 192 -7.54 -42.61 -2.62
N ASN A 193 -8.02 -41.90 -1.61
CA ASN A 193 -9.15 -42.30 -0.79
C ASN A 193 -10.46 -42.34 -1.61
N SER A 194 -10.74 -41.30 -2.37
CA SER A 194 -11.89 -41.19 -3.27
C SER A 194 -11.88 -42.37 -4.27
N ARG A 195 -10.74 -42.69 -4.89
CA ARG A 195 -10.61 -43.81 -5.80
C ARG A 195 -10.78 -45.17 -5.13
N TYR A 196 -10.32 -45.31 -3.87
CA TYR A 196 -10.50 -46.56 -3.12
C TYR A 196 -11.98 -46.83 -2.84
N TYR A 197 -12.75 -45.84 -2.35
CA TYR A 197 -14.18 -46.00 -2.12
C TYR A 197 -14.98 -46.16 -3.40
N GLN A 198 -14.57 -45.52 -4.50
CA GLN A 198 -15.17 -45.73 -5.83
C GLN A 198 -15.12 -47.21 -6.25
N VAL A 199 -13.95 -47.86 -6.12
CA VAL A 199 -13.79 -49.26 -6.47
C VAL A 199 -14.60 -50.17 -5.57
N ARG A 200 -14.64 -49.89 -4.27
CA ARG A 200 -15.43 -50.69 -3.29
C ARG A 200 -16.92 -50.54 -3.51
N TYR A 201 -17.41 -49.37 -3.81
CA TYR A 201 -18.80 -49.16 -4.22
C TYR A 201 -19.13 -49.94 -5.50
N GLN A 202 -18.30 -49.89 -6.51
CA GLN A 202 -18.51 -50.66 -7.75
C GLN A 202 -18.52 -52.17 -7.53
N GLN A 203 -17.84 -52.66 -6.50
CA GLN A 203 -17.83 -54.05 -6.09
C GLN A 203 -19.00 -54.43 -5.14
N GLY A 204 -19.88 -53.49 -4.82
CA GLY A 204 -20.99 -53.69 -3.90
C GLY A 204 -20.57 -53.87 -2.42
N LYS A 205 -19.36 -53.44 -2.04
CA LYS A 205 -18.81 -53.61 -0.69
C LYS A 205 -19.06 -52.43 0.23
N ASP A 206 -19.26 -51.24 -0.31
CA ASP A 206 -19.52 -50.00 0.42
C ASP A 206 -20.76 -49.31 -0.16
N GLU A 207 -21.37 -48.46 0.64
CA GLU A 207 -22.53 -47.67 0.25
C GLU A 207 -22.09 -46.46 -0.61
N LEU A 208 -23.02 -45.93 -1.41
CA LEU A 208 -22.80 -44.72 -2.21
C LEU A 208 -22.36 -43.52 -1.36
N LYS A 209 -22.88 -43.46 -0.15
CA LYS A 209 -22.60 -42.39 0.80
C LYS A 209 -21.11 -42.24 1.09
N GLU A 210 -20.42 -43.34 1.38
CA GLU A 210 -18.99 -43.31 1.73
C GLU A 210 -18.14 -42.87 0.55
N TRP A 211 -18.51 -43.26 -0.67
CA TRP A 211 -17.83 -42.75 -1.86
C TRP A 211 -18.08 -41.26 -2.08
N LEU A 212 -19.32 -40.78 -1.92
CA LEU A 212 -19.63 -39.32 -2.03
C LEU A 212 -18.94 -38.48 -0.96
N GLU A 213 -18.83 -38.97 0.26
CA GLU A 213 -18.08 -38.30 1.33
C GLU A 213 -16.58 -38.19 1.01
N ALA A 214 -16.00 -39.29 0.49
CA ALA A 214 -14.60 -39.27 0.07
C ALA A 214 -14.36 -38.36 -1.14
N LEU A 215 -15.32 -38.32 -2.08
CA LEU A 215 -15.27 -37.43 -3.26
C LEU A 215 -15.38 -35.94 -2.81
N ASN A 216 -16.30 -35.61 -1.91
CA ASN A 216 -16.42 -34.25 -1.36
C ASN A 216 -15.17 -33.81 -0.59
N SER A 217 -14.41 -34.76 -0.03
CA SER A 217 -13.15 -34.48 0.66
C SER A 217 -11.97 -34.21 -0.32
N GLU A 218 -12.10 -34.65 -1.60
CA GLU A 218 -11.11 -34.38 -2.65
C GLU A 218 -11.23 -32.94 -3.20
N TYR A 219 -12.45 -32.39 -3.24
CA TYR A 219 -12.75 -31.04 -3.73
C TYR A 219 -12.82 -30.01 -2.62
#